data_4a3ae4dc5313a68dd7fbb0fd75f925b3
#
_entry.id   4a3ae4dc5313a68dd7fbb0fd75f925b3
#
_cell.length_a   1.000
_cell.length_b   1.000
_cell.length_c   1.000
_cell.angle_alpha   90.00
_cell.angle_beta   90.00
_cell.angle_gamma   90.00
#
_symmetry.space_group_name_H-M   'P 1'
#
loop_
_entity.id
_entity.type
_entity.pdbx_description
1 polymer ?
#
loop_
_entity_poly.entity_id
_entity_poly.type
_entity_poly.pdbx_seq_one_letter_code
_entity_poly.pdbx_strand_id
1 'polypeptide(L)'
;MQNQEILEHKINIKFKNKKLLSLSLIHKSFDILSNNEKLEFLGDRVLALVLSKKLFNLYPYESEGNLDKKFASLVNRKTCLKISKNLELEKFLILGNTYKKNSKIEDKILSDACEALIGAIYLDSGYKVVEGFILKFWNDEIKKSAKIEIDSKTKLQEYSLKRFQKLPIYKVLAYKGPQHIPSYKVSVKIYGSKFFFGVGNSKKIAEHDAAKKLLNDLKIK
;
A
#
# COMPACT_ATOMS: atom_id res chain seq x y z
N MET A 1 20.56 26.66 -2.43
CA MET A 1 20.20 26.59 -3.87
C MET A 1 20.72 25.31 -4.52
N GLN A 2 22.00 24.96 -4.46
CA GLN A 2 22.55 23.74 -5.10
C GLN A 2 21.81 22.42 -4.72
N ASN A 3 21.44 22.22 -3.45
CA ASN A 3 20.76 20.98 -3.04
C ASN A 3 19.36 20.78 -3.68
N GLN A 4 18.63 21.87 -3.93
CA GLN A 4 17.30 21.77 -4.54
C GLN A 4 17.38 21.42 -6.02
N GLU A 5 18.37 21.95 -6.73
CA GLU A 5 18.62 21.63 -8.15
C GLU A 5 18.98 20.15 -8.33
N ILE A 6 19.74 19.57 -7.39
CA ILE A 6 20.06 18.15 -7.39
C ILE A 6 18.77 17.31 -7.23
N LEU A 7 17.87 17.68 -6.31
CA LEU A 7 16.61 16.97 -6.12
C LEU A 7 15.71 17.10 -7.36
N GLU A 8 15.57 18.30 -7.92
CA GLU A 8 14.82 18.53 -9.16
C GLU A 8 15.31 17.67 -10.32
N HIS A 9 16.64 17.60 -10.50
CA HIS A 9 17.24 16.74 -11.52
C HIS A 9 16.90 15.24 -11.26
N LYS A 10 16.97 14.81 -10.00
CA LYS A 10 16.69 13.43 -9.60
C LYS A 10 15.23 13.03 -9.86
N ILE A 11 14.30 13.92 -9.56
CA ILE A 11 12.87 13.69 -9.83
C ILE A 11 12.47 14.00 -11.27
N ASN A 12 13.34 14.67 -12.03
CA ASN A 12 13.11 15.18 -13.39
C ASN A 12 11.91 16.16 -13.47
N ILE A 13 11.80 17.03 -12.46
CA ILE A 13 10.77 18.08 -12.39
C ILE A 13 11.45 19.37 -11.94
N LYS A 14 11.24 20.44 -12.72
CA LYS A 14 11.72 21.79 -12.37
C LYS A 14 10.57 22.58 -11.77
N PHE A 15 10.69 22.99 -10.52
CA PHE A 15 9.69 23.78 -9.83
C PHE A 15 9.66 25.23 -10.35
N LYS A 16 8.46 25.72 -10.65
CA LYS A 16 8.19 27.14 -10.95
C LYS A 16 8.28 27.98 -9.68
N ASN A 17 7.73 27.45 -8.60
CA ASN A 17 7.79 28.04 -7.27
C ASN A 17 8.72 27.27 -6.33
N LYS A 18 9.98 27.70 -6.25
CA LYS A 18 11.00 27.08 -5.39
C LYS A 18 10.63 27.07 -3.89
N LYS A 19 9.75 27.98 -3.44
CA LYS A 19 9.28 28.00 -2.05
C LYS A 19 8.47 26.75 -1.70
N LEU A 20 7.70 26.20 -2.65
CA LEU A 20 6.95 24.95 -2.43
C LEU A 20 7.89 23.77 -2.22
N LEU A 21 8.93 23.65 -3.05
CA LEU A 21 9.95 22.61 -2.87
C LEU A 21 10.66 22.76 -1.51
N SER A 22 11.09 23.99 -1.15
CA SER A 22 11.70 24.23 0.15
C SER A 22 10.79 23.83 1.29
N LEU A 23 9.53 24.25 1.25
CA LEU A 23 8.55 24.01 2.30
C LEU A 23 8.28 22.49 2.49
N SER A 24 8.26 21.71 1.40
CA SER A 24 8.08 20.25 1.48
C SER A 24 9.21 19.52 2.22
N LEU A 25 10.36 20.17 2.36
CA LEU A 25 11.55 19.60 2.99
C LEU A 25 11.79 20.11 4.42
N ILE A 26 10.99 21.08 4.89
CA ILE A 26 11.10 21.64 6.25
C ILE A 26 10.24 20.84 7.20
N HIS A 27 10.88 20.18 8.17
CA HIS A 27 10.17 19.48 9.24
C HIS A 27 9.79 20.46 10.37
N LYS A 28 8.67 20.21 11.05
CA LYS A 28 8.17 21.04 12.15
C LYS A 28 9.14 21.25 13.32
N SER A 29 10.14 20.39 13.49
CA SER A 29 11.18 20.59 14.48
C SER A 29 12.09 21.76 14.15
N PHE A 30 12.17 22.17 12.89
CA PHE A 30 12.93 23.33 12.45
C PHE A 30 12.08 24.61 12.51
N ASP A 31 10.86 24.56 11.99
CA ASP A 31 9.92 25.67 11.99
C ASP A 31 8.48 25.16 12.27
N ILE A 32 7.90 25.58 13.39
CA ILE A 32 6.56 25.16 13.80
C ILE A 32 5.47 25.79 12.93
N LEU A 33 5.69 27.00 12.39
CA LEU A 33 4.69 27.74 11.64
C LEU A 33 4.77 27.50 10.14
N SER A 34 6.00 27.30 9.63
CA SER A 34 6.26 27.14 8.19
C SER A 34 6.97 25.80 7.94
N ASN A 35 6.20 24.75 7.80
CA ASN A 35 6.70 23.37 7.65
C ASN A 35 5.87 22.57 6.65
N ASN A 36 6.22 21.28 6.50
CA ASN A 36 5.69 20.40 5.48
C ASN A 36 4.32 19.77 5.80
N GLU A 37 3.77 19.89 7.00
CA GLU A 37 2.57 19.15 7.43
C GLU A 37 1.34 19.41 6.52
N LYS A 38 1.12 20.63 6.05
CA LYS A 38 0.00 20.91 5.12
C LYS A 38 0.22 20.31 3.74
N LEU A 39 1.47 20.25 3.29
CA LEU A 39 1.82 19.62 2.02
C LEU A 39 1.74 18.10 2.12
N GLU A 40 2.14 17.50 3.25
CA GLU A 40 1.94 16.08 3.58
C GLU A 40 0.45 15.71 3.50
N PHE A 41 -0.41 16.49 4.22
CA PHE A 41 -1.85 16.25 4.19
C PHE A 41 -2.42 16.24 2.77
N LEU A 42 -2.01 17.18 1.91
CA LEU A 42 -2.46 17.24 0.52
C LEU A 42 -1.87 16.11 -0.31
N GLY A 43 -0.59 15.84 -0.12
CA GLY A 43 0.15 14.85 -0.90
C GLY A 43 -0.35 13.43 -0.70
N ASP A 44 -0.72 13.05 0.53
CA ASP A 44 -1.36 11.77 0.83
C ASP A 44 -2.67 11.59 0.01
N ARG A 45 -3.53 12.64 -0.08
CA ARG A 45 -4.77 12.58 -0.88
C ARG A 45 -4.50 12.50 -2.38
N VAL A 46 -3.49 13.20 -2.87
CA VAL A 46 -3.07 13.15 -4.27
C VAL A 46 -2.50 11.77 -4.61
N LEU A 47 -1.64 11.22 -3.75
CA LEU A 47 -1.11 9.85 -3.88
C LEU A 47 -2.25 8.84 -3.94
N ALA A 48 -3.20 8.94 -3.01
CA ALA A 48 -4.37 8.08 -2.95
C ALA A 48 -5.19 8.14 -4.25
N LEU A 49 -5.47 9.34 -4.76
CA LEU A 49 -6.24 9.53 -5.98
C LEU A 49 -5.55 8.90 -7.20
N VAL A 50 -4.25 9.17 -7.38
CA VAL A 50 -3.48 8.65 -8.51
C VAL A 50 -3.43 7.13 -8.49
N LEU A 51 -3.13 6.54 -7.32
CA LEU A 51 -3.01 5.08 -7.19
C LEU A 51 -4.36 4.38 -7.30
N SER A 52 -5.43 4.95 -6.74
CA SER A 52 -6.79 4.42 -6.92
C SER A 52 -7.20 4.41 -8.38
N LYS A 53 -7.00 5.52 -9.10
CA LYS A 53 -7.25 5.58 -10.55
C LYS A 53 -6.42 4.56 -11.33
N LYS A 54 -5.14 4.39 -10.95
CA LYS A 54 -4.27 3.40 -11.60
C LYS A 54 -4.76 1.98 -11.38
N LEU A 55 -5.13 1.62 -10.15
CA LEU A 55 -5.65 0.29 -9.82
C LEU A 55 -6.99 0.02 -10.49
N PHE A 56 -7.90 0.99 -10.50
CA PHE A 56 -9.19 0.90 -11.18
C PHE A 56 -9.02 0.54 -12.67
N ASN A 57 -8.08 1.19 -13.35
CA ASN A 57 -7.81 0.92 -14.76
C ASN A 57 -7.06 -0.40 -15.01
N LEU A 58 -6.18 -0.82 -14.08
CA LEU A 58 -5.42 -2.07 -14.22
C LEU A 58 -6.26 -3.31 -13.93
N TYR A 59 -7.26 -3.18 -13.06
CA TYR A 59 -8.04 -4.30 -12.55
C TYR A 59 -9.55 -4.07 -12.69
N PRO A 60 -10.07 -3.92 -13.92
CA PRO A 60 -11.48 -3.51 -14.14
C PRO A 60 -12.52 -4.52 -13.64
N TYR A 61 -12.11 -5.75 -13.38
CA TYR A 61 -12.99 -6.83 -12.92
C TYR A 61 -12.76 -7.25 -11.46
N GLU A 62 -11.85 -6.56 -10.76
CA GLU A 62 -11.60 -6.84 -9.35
C GLU A 62 -12.70 -6.22 -8.48
N SER A 63 -13.00 -6.91 -7.36
CA SER A 63 -13.89 -6.34 -6.35
C SER A 63 -13.23 -5.18 -5.60
N GLU A 64 -14.07 -4.30 -5.02
CA GLU A 64 -13.62 -3.19 -4.18
C GLU A 64 -12.66 -3.66 -3.09
N GLY A 65 -13.00 -4.70 -2.32
CA GLY A 65 -12.15 -5.21 -1.24
C GLY A 65 -10.78 -5.74 -1.70
N ASN A 66 -10.67 -6.15 -2.97
CA ASN A 66 -9.40 -6.55 -3.56
C ASN A 66 -8.59 -5.34 -4.02
N LEU A 67 -9.27 -4.34 -4.58
CA LEU A 67 -8.65 -3.05 -4.90
C LEU A 67 -8.10 -2.38 -3.65
N ASP A 68 -8.86 -2.39 -2.53
CA ASP A 68 -8.44 -1.83 -1.24
C ASP A 68 -7.19 -2.50 -0.67
N LYS A 69 -7.09 -3.83 -0.75
CA LYS A 69 -5.87 -4.54 -0.31
C LYS A 69 -4.64 -4.15 -1.12
N LYS A 70 -4.79 -4.05 -2.45
CA LYS A 70 -3.72 -3.57 -3.34
C LYS A 70 -3.38 -2.12 -3.03
N PHE A 71 -4.37 -1.26 -2.88
CA PHE A 71 -4.23 0.14 -2.55
C PHE A 71 -3.49 0.34 -1.21
N ALA A 72 -3.93 -0.31 -0.14
CA ALA A 72 -3.28 -0.23 1.17
C ALA A 72 -1.80 -0.64 1.13
N SER A 73 -1.42 -1.56 0.26
CA SER A 73 -0.02 -1.95 0.07
C SER A 73 0.82 -0.86 -0.58
N LEU A 74 0.21 0.04 -1.32
CA LEU A 74 0.88 1.10 -2.09
C LEU A 74 1.00 2.42 -1.32
N VAL A 75 -0.01 2.76 -0.50
CA VAL A 75 -0.08 4.05 0.21
C VAL A 75 0.44 3.99 1.65
N ASN A 76 0.92 2.83 2.11
CA ASN A 76 1.39 2.71 3.49
C ASN A 76 2.75 3.39 3.71
N ARG A 77 3.02 3.74 4.97
CA ARG A 77 4.27 4.36 5.41
C ARG A 77 5.53 3.64 4.89
N LYS A 78 5.53 2.30 4.88
CA LYS A 78 6.68 1.51 4.44
C LYS A 78 7.01 1.75 2.96
N THR A 79 6.00 1.90 2.13
CA THR A 79 6.16 2.20 0.70
C THR A 79 6.65 3.64 0.49
N CYS A 80 6.02 4.63 1.14
CA CYS A 80 6.47 6.03 1.08
C CYS A 80 7.91 6.18 1.58
N LEU A 81 8.27 5.51 2.68
CA LEU A 81 9.64 5.45 3.19
C LEU A 81 10.63 4.88 2.16
N LYS A 82 10.26 3.79 1.50
CA LYS A 82 11.11 3.19 0.46
C LYS A 82 11.36 4.17 -0.68
N ILE A 83 10.34 4.86 -1.14
CA ILE A 83 10.47 5.89 -2.19
C ILE A 83 11.33 7.06 -1.71
N SER A 84 11.11 7.53 -0.48
CA SER A 84 11.92 8.56 0.15
C SER A 84 13.42 8.19 0.16
N LYS A 85 13.74 6.95 0.55
CA LYS A 85 15.12 6.44 0.53
C LYS A 85 15.70 6.34 -0.90
N ASN A 86 14.91 5.91 -1.87
CA ASN A 86 15.33 5.88 -3.28
C ASN A 86 15.62 7.29 -3.83
N LEU A 87 14.89 8.28 -3.35
CA LEU A 87 15.10 9.69 -3.67
C LEU A 87 16.21 10.32 -2.82
N GLU A 88 16.71 9.61 -1.79
CA GLU A 88 17.67 10.11 -0.80
C GLU A 88 17.19 11.41 -0.13
N LEU A 89 15.89 11.49 0.21
CA LEU A 89 15.29 12.72 0.75
C LEU A 89 15.95 13.16 2.05
N GLU A 90 16.56 12.25 2.80
CA GLU A 90 17.32 12.55 4.01
C GLU A 90 18.43 13.58 3.79
N LYS A 91 19.00 13.67 2.60
CA LYS A 91 20.06 14.62 2.26
C LYS A 91 19.55 16.05 2.07
N PHE A 92 18.24 16.20 1.86
CA PHE A 92 17.59 17.47 1.54
C PHE A 92 16.73 18.01 2.67
N LEU A 93 16.39 17.17 3.68
CA LEU A 93 15.54 17.56 4.80
C LEU A 93 16.18 18.64 5.68
N ILE A 94 15.38 19.59 6.10
CA ILE A 94 15.72 20.65 7.03
C ILE A 94 15.08 20.31 8.38
N LEU A 95 15.92 19.92 9.34
CA LEU A 95 15.54 19.45 10.67
C LEU A 95 16.04 20.40 11.74
N GLY A 96 15.32 20.51 12.85
CA GLY A 96 15.74 21.30 14.00
C GLY A 96 16.95 20.71 14.73
N ASN A 97 17.54 21.51 15.62
CA ASN A 97 18.76 21.17 16.36
C ASN A 97 18.66 19.93 17.26
N THR A 98 17.44 19.45 17.54
CA THR A 98 17.20 18.19 18.26
C THR A 98 17.68 16.97 17.47
N TYR A 99 17.76 17.08 16.16
CA TYR A 99 18.33 16.07 15.28
C TYR A 99 19.81 16.37 15.05
N LYS A 100 20.68 15.80 15.88
CA LYS A 100 22.15 15.92 15.71
C LYS A 100 22.56 15.34 14.35
N LYS A 101 23.60 15.91 13.73
CA LYS A 101 24.12 15.54 12.40
C LYS A 101 24.34 14.03 12.14
N ASN A 102 24.43 13.20 13.18
CA ASN A 102 24.68 11.76 13.09
C ASN A 102 23.54 10.91 13.68
N SER A 103 22.40 11.49 14.03
CA SER A 103 21.25 10.72 14.47
C SER A 103 20.48 10.18 13.26
N LYS A 104 20.07 8.93 13.33
CA LYS A 104 19.21 8.31 12.31
C LYS A 104 17.88 9.08 12.27
N ILE A 105 17.52 9.59 11.09
CA ILE A 105 16.22 10.23 10.88
C ILE A 105 15.13 9.17 11.00
N GLU A 106 14.07 9.49 11.73
CA GLU A 106 12.94 8.59 11.90
C GLU A 106 12.27 8.25 10.58
N ASP A 107 11.92 6.99 10.41
CA ASP A 107 11.23 6.50 9.20
C ASP A 107 9.91 7.25 8.92
N LYS A 108 9.26 7.76 9.98
CA LYS A 108 8.07 8.62 9.86
C LYS A 108 8.37 9.91 9.14
N ILE A 109 9.41 10.64 9.54
CA ILE A 109 9.81 11.94 8.94
C ILE A 109 10.09 11.79 7.44
N LEU A 110 10.75 10.70 7.06
CA LEU A 110 11.07 10.40 5.66
C LEU A 110 9.82 10.07 4.84
N SER A 111 8.87 9.35 5.42
CA SER A 111 7.59 9.04 4.79
C SER A 111 6.77 10.31 4.57
N ASP A 112 6.62 11.12 5.63
CA ASP A 112 5.85 12.37 5.63
C ASP A 112 6.46 13.38 4.60
N ALA A 113 7.78 13.43 4.50
CA ALA A 113 8.46 14.27 3.50
C ALA A 113 8.22 13.81 2.06
N CYS A 114 8.09 12.49 1.82
CA CYS A 114 7.73 11.97 0.51
C CYS A 114 6.33 12.42 0.10
N GLU A 115 5.38 12.35 1.00
CA GLU A 115 4.01 12.82 0.78
C GLU A 115 3.98 14.34 0.59
N ALA A 116 4.73 15.09 1.41
CA ALA A 116 4.84 16.53 1.26
C ALA A 116 5.43 16.96 -0.09
N LEU A 117 6.43 16.23 -0.60
CA LEU A 117 6.97 16.46 -1.94
C LEU A 117 5.92 16.25 -3.03
N ILE A 118 5.09 15.19 -2.90
CA ILE A 118 3.95 14.96 -3.81
C ILE A 118 2.98 16.14 -3.79
N GLY A 119 2.63 16.64 -2.60
CA GLY A 119 1.77 17.80 -2.43
C GLY A 119 2.35 19.06 -3.07
N ALA A 120 3.66 19.28 -2.92
CA ALA A 120 4.37 20.40 -3.52
C ALA A 120 4.39 20.32 -5.06
N ILE A 121 4.66 19.16 -5.64
CA ILE A 121 4.64 18.92 -7.10
C ILE A 121 3.23 19.20 -7.64
N TYR A 122 2.20 18.72 -6.93
CA TYR A 122 0.81 18.94 -7.35
C TYR A 122 0.45 20.44 -7.40
N LEU A 123 0.79 21.18 -6.36
CA LEU A 123 0.51 22.63 -6.31
C LEU A 123 1.30 23.43 -7.34
N ASP A 124 2.54 23.04 -7.60
CA ASP A 124 3.41 23.73 -8.55
C ASP A 124 3.07 23.44 -10.02
N SER A 125 2.84 22.18 -10.33
CA SER A 125 2.83 21.70 -11.72
C SER A 125 1.55 20.96 -12.11
N GLY A 126 0.63 20.75 -11.20
CA GLY A 126 -0.69 20.16 -11.43
C GLY A 126 -0.70 18.64 -11.53
N TYR A 127 -1.92 18.13 -11.75
CA TYR A 127 -2.21 16.70 -11.69
C TYR A 127 -1.39 15.83 -12.65
N LYS A 128 -1.24 16.24 -13.90
CA LYS A 128 -0.53 15.42 -14.91
C LYS A 128 0.93 15.18 -14.56
N VAL A 129 1.60 16.20 -14.02
CA VAL A 129 3.02 16.09 -13.64
C VAL A 129 3.18 15.20 -12.41
N VAL A 130 2.36 15.40 -11.38
CA VAL A 130 2.42 14.58 -10.17
C VAL A 130 2.00 13.13 -10.43
N GLU A 131 1.02 12.89 -11.31
CA GLU A 131 0.65 11.55 -11.76
C GLU A 131 1.84 10.84 -12.41
N GLY A 132 2.55 11.50 -13.32
CA GLY A 132 3.75 10.98 -13.96
C GLY A 132 4.85 10.64 -12.95
N PHE A 133 5.07 11.52 -11.96
CA PHE A 133 6.01 11.29 -10.86
C PHE A 133 5.62 10.03 -10.06
N ILE A 134 4.40 9.96 -9.56
CA ILE A 134 3.93 8.83 -8.75
C ILE A 134 4.03 7.53 -9.55
N LEU A 135 3.53 7.48 -10.78
CA LEU A 135 3.55 6.26 -11.57
C LEU A 135 4.98 5.80 -11.91
N LYS A 136 5.93 6.72 -12.06
CA LYS A 136 7.35 6.40 -12.27
C LYS A 136 7.95 5.75 -11.03
N PHE A 137 7.84 6.38 -9.87
CA PHE A 137 8.52 5.94 -8.65
C PHE A 137 7.80 4.77 -7.95
N TRP A 138 6.48 4.62 -8.10
CA TRP A 138 5.70 3.49 -7.59
C TRP A 138 5.59 2.30 -8.55
N ASN A 139 6.17 2.36 -9.75
CA ASN A 139 6.02 1.32 -10.78
C ASN A 139 6.28 -0.10 -10.27
N ASP A 140 7.36 -0.30 -9.53
CA ASP A 140 7.73 -1.62 -9.02
C ASP A 140 6.77 -2.11 -7.91
N GLU A 141 6.29 -1.20 -7.07
CA GLU A 141 5.34 -1.54 -6.02
C GLU A 141 3.96 -1.84 -6.63
N ILE A 142 3.55 -1.10 -7.67
CA ILE A 142 2.34 -1.40 -8.46
C ILE A 142 2.43 -2.81 -9.06
N LYS A 143 3.56 -3.18 -9.67
CA LYS A 143 3.77 -4.54 -10.19
C LYS A 143 3.72 -5.61 -9.09
N LYS A 144 4.26 -5.32 -7.91
CA LYS A 144 4.19 -6.24 -6.76
C LYS A 144 2.78 -6.38 -6.22
N SER A 145 1.96 -5.32 -6.27
CA SER A 145 0.56 -5.38 -5.82
C SER A 145 -0.27 -6.37 -6.64
N ALA A 146 0.13 -6.67 -7.88
CA ALA A 146 -0.51 -7.71 -8.70
C ALA A 146 -0.40 -9.11 -8.08
N LYS A 147 0.67 -9.35 -7.30
CA LYS A 147 0.94 -10.64 -6.63
C LYS A 147 0.29 -10.76 -5.25
N ILE A 148 -0.43 -9.73 -4.80
CA ILE A 148 -1.19 -9.81 -3.55
C ILE A 148 -2.30 -10.84 -3.77
N GLU A 149 -2.07 -12.04 -3.25
CA GLU A 149 -3.06 -13.10 -3.30
C GLU A 149 -4.32 -12.63 -2.57
N ILE A 150 -5.41 -12.64 -3.29
CA ILE A 150 -6.73 -12.44 -2.71
C ILE A 150 -6.94 -13.62 -1.77
N ASP A 151 -7.24 -13.33 -0.53
CA ASP A 151 -7.59 -14.36 0.45
C ASP A 151 -8.67 -15.27 -0.15
N SER A 152 -8.32 -16.52 -0.40
CA SER A 152 -9.21 -17.50 -1.04
C SER A 152 -10.54 -17.65 -0.29
N LYS A 153 -10.56 -17.39 1.02
CA LYS A 153 -11.77 -17.36 1.84
C LYS A 153 -12.69 -16.22 1.43
N THR A 154 -12.14 -15.00 1.27
CA THR A 154 -12.89 -13.82 0.81
C THR A 154 -13.45 -14.05 -0.60
N LYS A 155 -12.61 -14.55 -1.52
CA LYS A 155 -13.02 -14.86 -2.90
C LYS A 155 -14.15 -15.89 -2.96
N LEU A 156 -14.05 -16.94 -2.14
CA LEU A 156 -15.11 -17.95 -2.06
C LEU A 156 -16.40 -17.40 -1.47
N GLN A 157 -16.31 -16.49 -0.49
CA GLN A 157 -17.47 -15.79 0.07
C GLN A 157 -18.18 -14.93 -0.97
N GLU A 158 -17.42 -14.09 -1.70
CA GLU A 158 -17.96 -13.23 -2.76
C GLU A 158 -18.65 -14.07 -3.85
N TYR A 159 -18.00 -15.13 -4.30
CA TYR A 159 -18.58 -16.04 -5.28
C TYR A 159 -19.88 -16.69 -4.80
N SER A 160 -19.88 -17.21 -3.57
CA SER A 160 -21.04 -17.90 -2.99
C SER A 160 -22.22 -16.95 -2.77
N LEU A 161 -21.95 -15.72 -2.29
CA LEU A 161 -22.96 -14.68 -2.12
C LEU A 161 -23.55 -14.23 -3.47
N LYS A 162 -22.68 -13.96 -4.47
CA LYS A 162 -23.11 -13.50 -5.78
C LYS A 162 -23.97 -14.53 -6.51
N ARG A 163 -23.64 -15.83 -6.39
CA ARG A 163 -24.28 -16.89 -7.14
C ARG A 163 -25.46 -17.54 -6.39
N PHE A 164 -25.35 -17.69 -5.09
CA PHE A 164 -26.32 -18.45 -4.28
C PHE A 164 -26.97 -17.65 -3.17
N GLN A 165 -26.55 -16.39 -2.94
CA GLN A 165 -26.99 -15.54 -1.83
C GLN A 165 -26.82 -16.20 -0.45
N LYS A 166 -25.82 -17.08 -0.34
CA LYS A 166 -25.51 -17.85 0.87
C LYS A 166 -23.99 -17.83 1.11
N LEU A 167 -23.61 -17.74 2.38
CA LEU A 167 -22.20 -17.83 2.76
C LEU A 167 -21.67 -19.26 2.69
N PRO A 168 -20.37 -19.47 2.43
CA PRO A 168 -19.72 -20.77 2.58
C PRO A 168 -19.79 -21.26 4.03
N ILE A 169 -19.96 -22.56 4.20
CA ILE A 169 -20.02 -23.18 5.54
C ILE A 169 -18.66 -23.81 5.83
N TYR A 170 -17.99 -23.31 6.87
CA TYR A 170 -16.74 -23.84 7.39
C TYR A 170 -16.97 -24.64 8.67
N LYS A 171 -16.29 -25.79 8.80
CA LYS A 171 -16.29 -26.60 10.04
C LYS A 171 -14.86 -27.01 10.38
N VAL A 172 -14.45 -26.77 11.61
CA VAL A 172 -13.21 -27.34 12.16
C VAL A 172 -13.48 -28.80 12.48
N LEU A 173 -12.72 -29.70 11.88
CA LEU A 173 -12.88 -31.14 12.01
C LEU A 173 -11.93 -31.75 13.03
N ALA A 174 -10.71 -31.26 13.07
CA ALA A 174 -9.68 -31.75 13.98
C ALA A 174 -8.70 -30.63 14.34
N TYR A 175 -8.22 -30.70 15.56
CA TYR A 175 -7.08 -29.95 16.09
C TYR A 175 -6.11 -30.97 16.68
N LYS A 176 -4.87 -31.00 16.19
CA LYS A 176 -3.83 -31.92 16.66
C LYS A 176 -2.52 -31.18 16.83
N GLY A 177 -1.67 -31.69 17.73
CA GLY A 177 -0.32 -31.21 17.97
C GLY A 177 -0.20 -30.34 19.23
N PRO A 178 1.04 -30.15 19.71
CA PRO A 178 1.32 -29.30 20.87
C PRO A 178 1.02 -27.84 20.57
N GLN A 179 0.81 -27.01 21.60
CA GLN A 179 0.43 -25.59 21.49
C GLN A 179 1.35 -24.76 20.56
N HIS A 180 2.61 -25.13 20.46
CA HIS A 180 3.61 -24.41 19.66
C HIS A 180 3.69 -24.89 18.19
N ILE A 181 3.06 -26.06 17.86
CA ILE A 181 2.97 -26.57 16.48
C ILE A 181 1.56 -27.16 16.25
N PRO A 182 0.52 -26.33 16.26
CA PRO A 182 -0.84 -26.82 16.05
C PRO A 182 -1.09 -27.19 14.59
N SER A 183 -1.90 -28.22 14.39
CA SER A 183 -2.42 -28.59 13.05
C SER A 183 -3.94 -28.57 13.07
N TYR A 184 -4.52 -27.70 12.30
CA TYR A 184 -5.96 -27.57 12.10
C TYR A 184 -6.38 -28.26 10.82
N LYS A 185 -7.46 -29.05 10.87
CA LYS A 185 -8.15 -29.56 9.69
C LYS A 185 -9.53 -28.92 9.62
N VAL A 186 -9.82 -28.24 8.52
CA VAL A 186 -11.08 -27.51 8.28
C VAL A 186 -11.73 -28.07 7.01
N SER A 187 -13.06 -28.21 7.03
CA SER A 187 -13.84 -28.41 5.82
C SER A 187 -14.57 -27.15 5.41
N VAL A 188 -14.78 -26.99 4.11
CA VAL A 188 -15.63 -25.95 3.53
C VAL A 188 -16.55 -26.53 2.48
N LYS A 189 -17.76 -25.98 2.36
CA LYS A 189 -18.67 -26.19 1.24
C LYS A 189 -19.47 -24.92 0.93
N ILE A 190 -19.92 -24.80 -0.31
CA ILE A 190 -20.94 -23.86 -0.74
C ILE A 190 -22.20 -24.62 -1.17
N TYR A 191 -23.27 -23.90 -1.45
CA TYR A 191 -24.51 -24.52 -1.92
C TYR A 191 -24.28 -25.35 -3.19
N GLY A 192 -24.71 -26.60 -3.18
CA GLY A 192 -24.55 -27.52 -4.31
C GLY A 192 -23.14 -28.13 -4.48
N SER A 193 -22.15 -27.79 -3.65
CA SER A 193 -20.81 -28.40 -3.73
C SER A 193 -20.63 -29.57 -2.76
N LYS A 194 -19.65 -30.43 -3.06
CA LYS A 194 -19.06 -31.37 -2.10
C LYS A 194 -18.21 -30.63 -1.08
N PHE A 195 -17.81 -31.33 -0.01
CA PHE A 195 -16.87 -30.77 0.99
C PHE A 195 -15.44 -30.79 0.45
N PHE A 196 -14.72 -29.69 0.71
CA PHE A 196 -13.28 -29.57 0.49
C PHE A 196 -12.56 -29.38 1.82
N PHE A 197 -11.34 -29.93 1.92
CA PHE A 197 -10.60 -30.00 3.18
C PHE A 197 -9.28 -29.25 3.07
N GLY A 198 -9.01 -28.39 4.06
CA GLY A 198 -7.77 -27.67 4.20
C GLY A 198 -7.06 -28.02 5.51
N VAL A 199 -5.75 -27.85 5.51
CA VAL A 199 -4.88 -28.06 6.67
C VAL A 199 -3.96 -26.84 6.84
N GLY A 200 -3.67 -26.47 8.08
CA GLY A 200 -2.77 -25.36 8.37
C GLY A 200 -2.38 -25.31 9.84
N ASN A 201 -1.33 -24.58 10.15
CA ASN A 201 -0.86 -24.33 11.52
C ASN A 201 -1.72 -23.31 12.29
N SER A 202 -2.72 -22.75 11.68
CA SER A 202 -3.78 -21.95 12.32
C SER A 202 -5.13 -22.22 11.63
N LYS A 203 -6.22 -21.96 12.36
CA LYS A 203 -7.57 -22.04 11.80
C LYS A 203 -7.71 -21.22 10.51
N LYS A 204 -7.16 -20.00 10.49
CA LYS A 204 -7.20 -19.11 9.32
C LYS A 204 -6.48 -19.71 8.12
N ILE A 205 -5.31 -20.28 8.29
CA ILE A 205 -4.55 -20.91 7.21
C ILE A 205 -5.28 -22.17 6.69
N ALA A 206 -5.85 -22.99 7.58
CA ALA A 206 -6.62 -24.16 7.18
C ALA A 206 -7.90 -23.79 6.41
N GLU A 207 -8.61 -22.74 6.83
CA GLU A 207 -9.78 -22.20 6.12
C GLU A 207 -9.40 -21.68 4.72
N HIS A 208 -8.27 -20.96 4.62
CA HIS A 208 -7.74 -20.45 3.34
C HIS A 208 -7.39 -21.61 2.39
N ASP A 209 -6.69 -22.64 2.86
CA ASP A 209 -6.34 -23.83 2.06
C ASP A 209 -7.58 -24.59 1.58
N ALA A 210 -8.58 -24.78 2.44
CA ALA A 210 -9.85 -25.40 2.07
C ALA A 210 -10.58 -24.60 0.98
N ALA A 211 -10.66 -23.27 1.14
CA ALA A 211 -11.29 -22.38 0.16
C ALA A 211 -10.56 -22.39 -1.18
N LYS A 212 -9.22 -22.37 -1.18
CA LYS A 212 -8.38 -22.43 -2.38
C LYS A 212 -8.64 -23.71 -3.18
N LYS A 213 -8.73 -24.84 -2.51
CA LYS A 213 -9.05 -26.12 -3.16
C LYS A 213 -10.43 -26.14 -3.79
N LEU A 214 -11.44 -25.59 -3.11
CA LEU A 214 -12.79 -25.50 -3.66
C LEU A 214 -12.85 -24.54 -4.86
N LEU A 215 -12.18 -23.36 -4.79
CA LEU A 215 -12.11 -22.43 -5.92
C LEU A 215 -11.44 -23.05 -7.15
N ASN A 216 -10.38 -23.84 -6.94
CA ASN A 216 -9.69 -24.55 -8.02
C ASN A 216 -10.59 -25.60 -8.69
N ASP A 217 -11.37 -26.37 -7.91
CA ASP A 217 -12.33 -27.36 -8.44
C ASP A 217 -13.44 -26.67 -9.26
N LEU A 218 -13.85 -25.48 -8.84
CA LEU A 218 -14.84 -24.66 -9.55
C LEU A 218 -14.24 -23.90 -10.75
N LYS A 219 -12.92 -24.02 -11.01
CA LYS A 219 -12.18 -23.28 -12.05
C LYS A 219 -12.33 -21.77 -11.97
N ILE A 220 -12.47 -21.23 -10.75
CA ILE A 220 -12.58 -19.81 -10.47
C ILE A 220 -11.16 -19.25 -10.23
N LYS A 221 -10.70 -18.45 -11.17
CA LYS A 221 -9.39 -17.76 -11.09
C LYS A 221 -9.46 -16.47 -10.28
#